data_eaa93943a3715eda51d5b8537acca4bd
#
_entry.id   eaa93943a3715eda51d5b8537acca4bd
#
_cell.length_a   1.000
_cell.length_b   1.000
_cell.length_c   1.000
_cell.angle_alpha   90.00
_cell.angle_beta   90.00
_cell.angle_gamma   90.00
#
_symmetry.space_group_name_H-M   'P 1'
#
loop_
_entity.id
_entity.type
_entity.pdbx_description
1 polymer ?
#
loop_
_entity_poly.entity_id
_entity_poly.type
_entity_poly.pdbx_seq_one_letter_code
_entity_poly.pdbx_strand_id
1 'polypeptide(L)'
;MSKVTRIISVSMMLTVLSAIILVGCGNRHSDKTGLNKSDITESLSQTSESEKGSQMDSLSEDNTDTETTDAEITDTEAEDSGQTASEEDSREETSNPYIAAREPYTGVPVYEDMEHIYMNTTWEYADHSAISDGYAVLYKAAGERKNIIVGVNAGHGTAGGSSVRTLCHPDGSPKSTGGSTAAGATTGMTFYDGTPESEVTFRMAQILRDRLLSQGYDVLMVRDDADVQLDNVARTVICNNVADCHISLHWDGDGLSYDKGCFYIAVPDAIKDMEPVATHWQQHNALGASLVNGLGDVGMKIHGSGSMAIDLTQTSYSTIPYVDMELGNASSDHSDETLENIADGLMVGINAYYGY
;
A
#
# COMPACT_ATOMS: atom_id res chain seq x y z
N MET A 1 -15.41 -60.60 16.64
CA MET A 1 -16.66 -60.25 17.35
C MET A 1 -16.66 -58.73 17.34
N SER A 2 -17.46 -58.13 16.71
CA SER A 2 -18.81 -57.88 16.29
C SER A 2 -18.87 -56.43 15.83
N LYS A 3 -19.25 -56.34 14.62
CA LYS A 3 -19.78 -55.20 13.88
C LYS A 3 -20.87 -54.46 14.67
N VAL A 4 -20.99 -53.14 14.49
CA VAL A 4 -22.29 -52.53 14.24
C VAL A 4 -22.08 -51.31 13.35
N THR A 5 -22.53 -51.46 12.14
CA THR A 5 -22.91 -50.51 11.12
C THR A 5 -24.20 -49.80 11.54
N ARG A 6 -24.31 -48.49 11.33
CA ARG A 6 -25.61 -47.85 11.04
C ARG A 6 -25.47 -46.71 10.05
N ILE A 7 -25.93 -47.02 8.89
CA ILE A 7 -26.43 -46.20 7.80
C ILE A 7 -27.88 -45.83 8.15
N ILE A 8 -28.34 -44.65 7.80
CA ILE A 8 -29.69 -44.25 7.37
C ILE A 8 -29.58 -42.71 7.21
N SER A 9 -29.57 -42.15 6.04
CA SER A 9 -30.51 -42.13 4.91
C SER A 9 -31.60 -41.06 5.04
N VAL A 10 -31.70 -40.32 3.93
CA VAL A 10 -32.90 -39.83 3.23
C VAL A 10 -33.35 -38.41 3.59
N SER A 11 -33.07 -37.43 2.74
CA SER A 11 -33.85 -36.96 1.59
C SER A 11 -35.26 -36.50 1.90
N MET A 12 -35.55 -35.22 1.65
CA MET A 12 -36.82 -34.76 1.07
C MET A 12 -36.67 -33.29 0.66
N MET A 13 -36.48 -32.99 -0.51
CA MET A 13 -37.24 -32.50 -1.63
C MET A 13 -38.59 -31.86 -1.22
N LEU A 14 -38.74 -30.56 -1.38
CA LEU A 14 -40.03 -29.93 -1.59
C LEU A 14 -39.91 -28.75 -2.56
N THR A 15 -40.43 -29.01 -3.74
CA THR A 15 -40.81 -28.05 -4.77
C THR A 15 -42.18 -27.44 -4.44
N VAL A 16 -42.32 -26.14 -4.59
CA VAL A 16 -43.58 -25.42 -4.84
C VAL A 16 -43.24 -24.17 -5.61
N LEU A 17 -43.45 -24.13 -6.86
CA LEU A 17 -44.60 -23.86 -7.71
C LEU A 17 -44.96 -22.39 -7.79
N SER A 18 -44.84 -21.90 -8.98
CA SER A 18 -45.18 -20.65 -9.62
C SER A 18 -46.57 -20.09 -9.27
N ALA A 19 -46.68 -18.78 -9.23
CA ALA A 19 -47.90 -18.09 -9.61
C ALA A 19 -47.59 -16.80 -10.37
N ILE A 20 -47.81 -16.88 -11.64
CA ILE A 20 -47.94 -15.76 -12.57
C ILE A 20 -49.33 -15.13 -12.34
N ILE A 21 -49.41 -13.84 -12.14
CA ILE A 21 -50.63 -13.08 -12.38
C ILE A 21 -50.27 -11.91 -13.29
N LEU A 22 -50.71 -12.07 -14.53
CA LEU A 22 -50.91 -11.05 -15.55
C LEU A 22 -52.36 -10.56 -15.42
N VAL A 23 -52.59 -9.27 -15.26
CA VAL A 23 -53.77 -8.50 -15.69
C VAL A 23 -53.36 -7.02 -15.57
N GLY A 24 -53.55 -6.13 -16.50
CA GLY A 24 -54.22 -6.01 -17.76
C GLY A 24 -54.17 -4.57 -18.18
N CYS A 25 -54.25 -4.37 -19.45
CA CYS A 25 -54.23 -3.12 -20.18
C CYS A 25 -55.23 -2.09 -19.71
N GLY A 26 -54.88 -0.80 -19.85
CA GLY A 26 -55.78 0.31 -19.84
C GLY A 26 -55.23 1.49 -20.63
N ASN A 27 -55.58 1.55 -21.88
CA ASN A 27 -55.33 2.60 -22.87
C ASN A 27 -56.32 3.75 -22.68
N ARG A 28 -55.90 5.00 -22.87
CA ARG A 28 -56.58 6.09 -23.61
C ARG A 28 -55.85 7.41 -23.42
N HIS A 29 -55.27 7.87 -24.48
CA HIS A 29 -55.73 8.90 -25.44
C HIS A 29 -55.70 10.28 -24.86
N SER A 30 -54.78 11.04 -25.35
CA SER A 30 -54.78 12.09 -26.39
C SER A 30 -55.07 13.48 -25.80
N ASP A 31 -54.19 14.42 -26.01
CA ASP A 31 -54.34 15.40 -27.07
C ASP A 31 -53.09 16.24 -27.33
N LYS A 32 -53.00 16.58 -28.60
CA LYS A 32 -52.00 17.40 -29.29
C LYS A 32 -52.14 18.88 -28.97
N THR A 33 -51.02 19.54 -28.99
CA THR A 33 -50.74 20.81 -29.72
C THR A 33 -49.26 21.08 -29.43
N GLY A 34 -48.36 21.19 -30.30
CA GLY A 34 -48.31 21.76 -31.65
C GLY A 34 -47.58 23.10 -31.61
N LEU A 35 -46.52 23.19 -32.45
CA LEU A 35 -45.83 24.41 -32.90
C LEU A 35 -44.67 24.88 -31.98
N ASN A 36 -43.53 25.34 -32.47
CA ASN A 36 -42.93 25.38 -33.81
C ASN A 36 -41.44 25.69 -33.64
N LYS A 37 -40.68 25.22 -34.60
CA LYS A 37 -39.32 25.66 -34.95
C LYS A 37 -39.32 27.14 -35.30
N SER A 38 -38.26 27.83 -34.95
CA SER A 38 -37.47 28.69 -35.85
C SER A 38 -36.49 29.55 -35.04
N ASP A 39 -35.24 29.37 -35.32
CA ASP A 39 -34.29 30.36 -35.84
C ASP A 39 -34.12 31.64 -35.03
N ILE A 40 -32.91 31.84 -34.61
CA ILE A 40 -32.15 33.04 -35.05
C ILE A 40 -30.65 32.74 -34.83
N THR A 41 -29.99 32.73 -35.94
CA THR A 41 -28.55 32.83 -36.21
C THR A 41 -28.00 34.20 -35.80
N GLU A 42 -26.67 34.17 -35.54
CA GLU A 42 -25.70 35.23 -35.78
C GLU A 42 -25.63 36.43 -34.82
N SER A 43 -24.47 36.55 -34.22
CA SER A 43 -23.63 37.72 -34.46
C SER A 43 -22.16 37.41 -34.03
N LEU A 44 -21.33 37.28 -35.06
CA LEU A 44 -19.89 37.51 -35.08
C LEU A 44 -19.57 38.99 -34.95
N SER A 45 -18.54 39.34 -34.18
CA SER A 45 -17.51 40.33 -34.48
C SER A 45 -16.55 40.39 -33.31
N GLN A 46 -15.30 39.92 -33.43
CA GLN A 46 -14.11 40.55 -34.02
C GLN A 46 -13.85 41.96 -33.45
N THR A 47 -12.73 41.99 -32.73
CA THR A 47 -11.58 42.91 -32.92
C THR A 47 -10.56 42.52 -31.84
N SER A 48 -9.42 41.92 -32.15
CA SER A 48 -8.16 42.35 -32.78
C SER A 48 -7.35 43.29 -31.90
N GLU A 49 -6.17 42.81 -31.57
CA GLU A 49 -4.83 43.46 -31.55
C GLU A 49 -4.63 44.61 -30.55
N SER A 50 -3.57 44.58 -29.77
CA SER A 50 -2.15 44.68 -30.11
C SER A 50 -1.32 44.68 -28.83
N GLU A 51 -0.27 43.92 -28.86
CA GLU A 51 1.15 44.25 -28.99
C GLU A 51 1.85 44.88 -27.79
N LYS A 52 2.95 44.22 -27.48
CA LYS A 52 4.26 44.70 -27.04
C LYS A 52 4.29 45.36 -25.66
N GLY A 53 5.19 44.98 -24.83
CA GLY A 53 6.57 44.52 -24.94
C GLY A 53 7.35 45.09 -23.80
N SER A 54 8.47 44.52 -23.57
CA SER A 54 9.67 45.13 -22.99
C SER A 54 9.89 44.96 -21.49
N GLN A 55 10.81 44.07 -21.23
CA GLN A 55 12.19 44.28 -20.72
C GLN A 55 12.31 44.64 -19.25
N MET A 56 12.98 43.65 -18.61
CA MET A 56 14.26 43.82 -17.89
C MET A 56 14.41 45.12 -17.10
N ASP A 57 14.59 44.94 -15.80
CA ASP A 57 15.81 45.46 -15.18
C ASP A 57 16.10 44.73 -13.86
N SER A 58 17.35 44.30 -13.81
CA SER A 58 18.20 43.94 -12.73
C SER A 58 18.43 45.09 -11.77
N LEU A 59 18.80 44.73 -10.55
CA LEU A 59 19.86 45.32 -9.70
C LEU A 59 19.55 44.86 -8.27
N SER A 60 20.36 44.04 -7.73
CA SER A 60 21.64 44.16 -7.03
C SER A 60 21.49 44.62 -5.60
N GLU A 61 22.05 43.76 -4.76
CA GLU A 61 22.93 44.04 -3.62
C GLU A 61 22.39 44.90 -2.47
N ASP A 62 22.39 44.37 -1.28
CA ASP A 62 23.34 44.86 -0.29
C ASP A 62 23.55 43.86 0.87
N ASN A 63 24.81 43.68 1.15
CA ASN A 63 25.43 43.03 2.30
C ASN A 63 25.13 43.80 3.59
N THR A 64 25.03 43.07 4.70
CA THR A 64 25.79 43.49 5.90
C THR A 64 26.10 42.28 6.78
N ASP A 65 27.38 42.14 6.99
CA ASP A 65 28.11 41.40 7.98
C ASP A 65 27.59 41.57 9.42
N THR A 66 27.78 40.54 10.22
CA THR A 66 28.48 40.62 11.54
C THR A 66 28.49 39.25 12.17
N GLU A 67 29.55 38.76 12.32
CA GLU A 67 30.58 38.58 13.36
C GLU A 67 30.61 37.15 13.92
N THR A 68 31.74 36.56 13.60
CA THR A 68 32.40 35.42 14.22
C THR A 68 32.67 35.64 15.69
N THR A 69 32.43 34.61 16.50
CA THR A 69 33.23 34.40 17.72
C THR A 69 33.79 32.98 17.71
N ASP A 70 35.08 32.94 17.50
CA ASP A 70 35.97 31.80 17.74
C ASP A 70 35.93 31.40 19.23
N ALA A 71 35.80 30.12 19.45
CA ALA A 71 36.18 29.51 20.71
C ALA A 71 37.14 28.37 20.40
N GLU A 72 38.41 28.67 20.61
CA GLU A 72 39.51 27.72 20.72
C GLU A 72 39.18 26.65 21.76
N ILE A 73 39.35 25.38 21.36
CA ILE A 73 39.55 24.30 22.32
C ILE A 73 40.90 23.66 22.00
N THR A 74 41.76 23.82 22.94
CA THR A 74 43.13 23.35 23.01
C THR A 74 43.23 21.84 22.96
N ASP A 75 44.17 21.37 22.13
CA ASP A 75 44.74 20.03 22.11
C ASP A 75 45.40 19.71 23.48
N THR A 76 45.05 18.55 24.00
CA THR A 76 45.93 17.84 24.92
C THR A 76 46.09 16.40 24.39
N GLU A 77 47.26 16.20 23.82
CA GLU A 77 47.79 14.87 23.52
C GLU A 77 47.99 14.09 24.83
N ALA A 78 47.49 12.89 24.87
CA ALA A 78 47.95 11.85 25.78
C ALA A 78 48.25 10.60 24.96
N GLU A 79 49.53 10.39 24.75
CA GLU A 79 50.05 9.09 24.32
C GLU A 79 49.73 8.04 25.39
N ASP A 80 49.14 6.92 25.00
CA ASP A 80 49.35 5.67 25.69
C ASP A 80 49.39 4.49 24.69
N SER A 81 50.40 3.74 24.96
CA SER A 81 50.97 2.63 24.21
C SER A 81 50.03 1.39 24.08
N GLY A 82 50.04 0.83 22.92
CA GLY A 82 49.90 -0.50 22.46
C GLY A 82 49.31 -1.60 23.35
N GLN A 83 48.26 -2.20 22.85
CA GLN A 83 48.17 -3.68 22.81
C GLN A 83 47.13 -4.07 21.73
N THR A 84 47.64 -4.64 20.65
CA THR A 84 46.86 -5.41 19.68
C THR A 84 46.33 -6.66 20.35
N ALA A 85 45.02 -6.71 20.56
CA ALA A 85 44.30 -7.97 20.73
C ALA A 85 43.22 -7.99 19.64
N SER A 86 43.45 -8.76 18.60
CA SER A 86 42.44 -9.18 17.66
C SER A 86 41.46 -10.08 18.41
N GLU A 87 40.39 -9.55 18.91
CA GLU A 87 39.19 -10.31 19.19
C GLU A 87 38.46 -10.48 17.84
N GLU A 88 38.69 -11.64 17.21
CA GLU A 88 37.74 -12.19 16.25
C GLU A 88 36.44 -12.39 17.03
N ASP A 89 35.49 -11.46 16.87
CA ASP A 89 34.12 -11.63 17.29
C ASP A 89 33.50 -12.75 16.40
N SER A 90 33.63 -13.98 16.88
CA SER A 90 32.90 -15.12 16.34
C SER A 90 31.43 -14.94 16.71
N ARG A 91 30.72 -14.11 15.95
CA ARG A 91 29.28 -14.22 15.88
C ARG A 91 28.99 -15.60 15.31
N GLU A 92 28.52 -16.51 16.14
CA GLU A 92 27.77 -17.66 15.66
C GLU A 92 26.69 -17.09 14.73
N GLU A 93 26.84 -17.34 13.43
CA GLU A 93 25.74 -17.26 12.49
C GLU A 93 24.66 -18.20 13.01
N THR A 94 23.75 -17.70 13.82
CA THR A 94 22.49 -18.37 14.07
C THR A 94 21.75 -18.32 12.74
N SER A 95 21.94 -19.34 11.91
CA SER A 95 21.23 -19.47 10.66
C SER A 95 19.74 -19.43 10.99
N ASN A 96 19.08 -18.37 10.56
CA ASN A 96 17.61 -18.25 10.67
C ASN A 96 17.02 -19.51 10.01
N PRO A 97 16.27 -20.35 10.72
CA PRO A 97 15.75 -21.61 10.18
C PRO A 97 14.85 -21.41 8.96
N TYR A 98 14.27 -20.21 8.79
CA TYR A 98 13.48 -19.85 7.61
C TYR A 98 14.34 -19.66 6.36
N ILE A 99 15.58 -19.14 6.50
CA ILE A 99 16.50 -18.97 5.36
C ILE A 99 17.09 -20.33 4.94
N ALA A 100 17.41 -21.20 5.90
CA ALA A 100 18.03 -22.50 5.62
C ALA A 100 17.10 -23.50 4.89
N ALA A 101 15.79 -23.30 4.93
CA ALA A 101 14.78 -24.15 4.30
C ALA A 101 14.14 -23.50 3.05
N ARG A 102 14.68 -22.39 2.56
CA ARG A 102 14.10 -21.62 1.47
C ARG A 102 14.18 -22.37 0.14
N GLU A 103 13.03 -22.67 -0.45
CA GLU A 103 12.96 -23.06 -1.86
C GLU A 103 13.14 -21.81 -2.74
N PRO A 104 13.90 -21.90 -3.83
CA PRO A 104 14.07 -20.79 -4.76
C PRO A 104 12.73 -20.28 -5.28
N TYR A 105 12.59 -18.98 -5.43
CA TYR A 105 11.42 -18.37 -6.04
C TYR A 105 11.25 -18.84 -7.49
N THR A 106 10.14 -19.47 -7.79
CA THR A 106 9.88 -20.04 -9.13
C THR A 106 9.01 -19.13 -10.01
N GLY A 107 8.46 -18.06 -9.45
CA GLY A 107 7.51 -17.16 -10.13
C GLY A 107 6.14 -17.78 -10.39
N VAL A 108 5.90 -19.00 -9.89
CA VAL A 108 4.61 -19.71 -10.09
C VAL A 108 3.97 -19.95 -8.72
N PRO A 109 2.90 -19.22 -8.37
CA PRO A 109 2.21 -19.39 -7.09
C PRO A 109 1.53 -20.76 -7.01
N VAL A 110 1.59 -21.37 -5.81
CA VAL A 110 0.88 -22.61 -5.51
C VAL A 110 -0.32 -22.28 -4.64
N TYR A 111 -1.52 -22.38 -5.20
CA TYR A 111 -2.79 -22.10 -4.52
C TYR A 111 -3.85 -23.13 -4.87
N GLU A 112 -4.89 -23.24 -4.04
CA GLU A 112 -6.02 -24.13 -4.26
C GLU A 112 -7.09 -23.48 -5.16
N ASP A 113 -7.34 -22.19 -4.95
CA ASP A 113 -8.40 -21.43 -5.61
C ASP A 113 -8.02 -19.94 -5.69
N MET A 114 -8.59 -19.22 -6.64
CA MET A 114 -8.45 -17.77 -6.72
C MET A 114 -9.76 -17.10 -7.14
N GLU A 115 -9.97 -15.87 -6.65
CA GLU A 115 -11.16 -15.09 -6.88
C GLU A 115 -10.83 -13.62 -7.17
N HIS A 116 -11.51 -13.00 -8.13
CA HIS A 116 -11.44 -11.57 -8.37
C HIS A 116 -12.37 -10.82 -7.42
N ILE A 117 -11.84 -9.90 -6.67
CA ILE A 117 -12.54 -9.08 -5.69
C ILE A 117 -12.71 -7.66 -6.24
N TYR A 118 -13.94 -7.31 -6.59
CA TYR A 118 -14.31 -5.97 -7.03
C TYR A 118 -14.77 -5.13 -5.83
N MET A 119 -14.55 -3.83 -5.89
CA MET A 119 -15.06 -2.94 -4.86
C MET A 119 -16.60 -2.94 -4.88
N ASN A 120 -17.19 -3.15 -3.70
CA ASN A 120 -18.64 -3.05 -3.52
C ASN A 120 -18.98 -1.62 -3.10
N THR A 121 -19.83 -0.96 -3.86
CA THR A 121 -20.24 0.44 -3.61
C THR A 121 -21.02 0.65 -2.32
N THR A 122 -21.42 -0.44 -1.63
CA THR A 122 -22.08 -0.36 -0.31
C THR A 122 -21.11 -0.46 0.86
N TRP A 123 -19.84 -0.73 0.61
CA TRP A 123 -18.81 -0.74 1.66
C TRP A 123 -18.54 0.68 2.16
N GLU A 124 -18.20 0.78 3.42
CA GLU A 124 -17.87 2.05 4.05
C GLU A 124 -16.70 2.73 3.32
N TYR A 125 -16.80 4.02 3.04
CA TYR A 125 -15.87 4.84 2.27
C TYR A 125 -15.73 4.51 0.77
N ALA A 126 -16.51 3.58 0.22
CA ALA A 126 -16.43 3.23 -1.20
C ALA A 126 -16.68 4.44 -2.13
N ASP A 127 -17.55 5.35 -1.71
CA ASP A 127 -17.91 6.58 -2.43
C ASP A 127 -16.83 7.69 -2.35
N HIS A 128 -15.77 7.48 -1.54
CA HIS A 128 -14.61 8.38 -1.48
C HIS A 128 -13.55 8.06 -2.54
N SER A 129 -13.62 6.89 -3.18
CA SER A 129 -12.73 6.52 -4.27
C SER A 129 -13.09 7.24 -5.57
N ALA A 130 -12.07 7.59 -6.35
CA ALA A 130 -12.20 8.20 -7.67
C ALA A 130 -11.84 7.22 -8.81
N ILE A 131 -11.11 6.13 -8.52
CA ILE A 131 -10.76 5.05 -9.47
C ILE A 131 -10.99 3.71 -8.78
N SER A 132 -12.02 2.98 -9.23
CA SER A 132 -12.43 1.70 -8.63
C SER A 132 -12.95 0.68 -9.65
N ASP A 133 -12.58 0.83 -10.93
CA ASP A 133 -13.00 -0.08 -12.00
C ASP A 133 -12.20 -1.38 -12.07
N GLY A 134 -11.09 -1.47 -11.32
CA GLY A 134 -10.23 -2.64 -11.21
C GLY A 134 -10.73 -3.67 -10.20
N TYR A 135 -9.88 -4.66 -9.94
CA TYR A 135 -10.14 -5.70 -8.94
C TYR A 135 -8.83 -6.10 -8.25
N ALA A 136 -8.95 -6.59 -7.02
CA ALA A 136 -7.91 -7.34 -6.32
C ALA A 136 -8.08 -8.84 -6.58
N VAL A 137 -7.06 -9.65 -6.34
CA VAL A 137 -7.10 -11.11 -6.54
C VAL A 137 -6.87 -11.80 -5.19
N LEU A 138 -7.86 -12.56 -4.74
CA LEU A 138 -7.75 -13.37 -3.52
C LEU A 138 -7.27 -14.78 -3.91
N TYR A 139 -6.08 -15.14 -3.45
CA TYR A 139 -5.51 -16.47 -3.56
C TYR A 139 -5.73 -17.24 -2.26
N LYS A 140 -6.22 -18.48 -2.35
CA LYS A 140 -6.39 -19.39 -1.22
C LYS A 140 -5.25 -20.39 -1.17
N ALA A 141 -4.56 -20.48 -0.06
CA ALA A 141 -3.45 -21.39 0.10
C ALA A 141 -3.87 -22.86 -0.10
N ALA A 142 -3.03 -23.64 -0.75
CA ALA A 142 -3.19 -25.08 -0.85
C ALA A 142 -2.81 -25.77 0.46
N GLY A 143 -3.53 -26.83 0.83
CA GLY A 143 -3.23 -27.66 2.01
C GLY A 143 -3.82 -27.11 3.32
N GLU A 144 -3.02 -27.15 4.41
CA GLU A 144 -3.48 -26.67 5.72
C GLU A 144 -3.45 -25.14 5.79
N ARG A 145 -4.63 -24.53 5.95
CA ARG A 145 -4.79 -23.08 5.93
C ARG A 145 -4.87 -22.53 7.36
N LYS A 146 -4.22 -21.37 7.56
CA LYS A 146 -4.30 -20.60 8.82
C LYS A 146 -5.64 -19.87 8.96
N ASN A 147 -6.42 -19.72 7.87
CA ASN A 147 -7.64 -18.91 7.80
C ASN A 147 -7.39 -17.45 8.19
N ILE A 148 -6.26 -16.92 7.77
CA ILE A 148 -5.85 -15.52 7.86
C ILE A 148 -5.60 -15.05 6.44
N ILE A 149 -6.21 -13.94 6.07
CA ILE A 149 -6.04 -13.29 4.76
C ILE A 149 -5.12 -12.09 4.92
N VAL A 150 -3.96 -12.14 4.29
CA VAL A 150 -3.02 -11.02 4.27
C VAL A 150 -3.23 -10.20 2.99
N GLY A 151 -3.63 -8.94 3.12
CA GLY A 151 -3.69 -7.99 2.02
C GLY A 151 -2.27 -7.52 1.67
N VAL A 152 -1.81 -7.83 0.47
CA VAL A 152 -0.50 -7.40 -0.06
C VAL A 152 -0.75 -6.37 -1.15
N ASN A 153 -0.35 -5.13 -0.89
CA ASN A 153 -0.51 -4.01 -1.79
C ASN A 153 0.84 -3.59 -2.37
N ALA A 154 1.10 -3.99 -3.59
CA ALA A 154 2.22 -3.43 -4.36
C ALA A 154 1.95 -1.93 -4.60
N GLY A 155 2.79 -1.06 -4.08
CA GLY A 155 2.64 0.39 -4.21
C GLY A 155 2.60 0.87 -5.67
N HIS A 156 1.91 1.98 -5.93
CA HIS A 156 1.80 2.59 -7.27
C HIS A 156 1.06 1.72 -8.30
N GLY A 157 1.34 1.90 -9.60
CA GLY A 157 0.78 1.08 -10.68
C GLY A 157 -0.72 1.29 -10.89
N THR A 158 -1.19 2.56 -10.89
CA THR A 158 -2.52 2.97 -11.33
C THR A 158 -2.38 4.06 -12.37
N ALA A 159 -2.64 3.70 -13.62
CA ALA A 159 -2.57 4.67 -14.72
C ALA A 159 -3.60 5.80 -14.52
N GLY A 160 -3.13 7.05 -14.65
CA GLY A 160 -3.98 8.23 -14.41
C GLY A 160 -4.19 8.59 -12.92
N GLY A 161 -3.74 7.76 -11.99
CA GLY A 161 -3.94 7.96 -10.55
C GLY A 161 -3.41 9.29 -10.01
N SER A 162 -2.30 9.79 -10.55
CA SER A 162 -1.72 11.08 -10.17
C SER A 162 -2.57 12.29 -10.59
N SER A 163 -3.45 12.11 -11.58
CA SER A 163 -4.31 13.17 -12.13
C SER A 163 -5.65 13.30 -11.41
N VAL A 164 -6.06 12.32 -10.63
CA VAL A 164 -7.28 12.34 -9.83
C VAL A 164 -6.98 12.66 -8.38
N ARG A 165 -7.99 13.19 -7.68
CA ARG A 165 -7.86 13.58 -6.27
C ARG A 165 -8.92 12.87 -5.45
N THR A 166 -8.51 12.34 -4.29
CA THR A 166 -9.39 11.79 -3.26
C THR A 166 -9.23 12.58 -1.97
N LEU A 167 -10.17 12.47 -1.04
CA LEU A 167 -10.00 13.01 0.30
C LEU A 167 -8.82 12.30 0.99
N CYS A 168 -8.01 13.06 1.72
CA CYS A 168 -6.90 12.49 2.51
C CYS A 168 -7.41 11.67 3.70
N HIS A 169 -8.47 12.17 4.34
CA HIS A 169 -9.10 11.63 5.54
C HIS A 169 -10.59 11.42 5.29
N PRO A 170 -11.19 10.39 5.92
CA PRO A 170 -12.62 10.10 5.74
C PRO A 170 -13.55 11.25 6.17
N ASP A 171 -13.16 12.03 7.16
CA ASP A 171 -13.91 13.18 7.69
C ASP A 171 -13.70 14.48 6.90
N GLY A 172 -12.85 14.44 5.84
CA GLY A 172 -12.51 15.59 5.01
C GLY A 172 -11.54 16.59 5.65
N SER A 173 -10.99 16.29 6.82
CA SER A 173 -9.97 17.12 7.47
C SER A 173 -8.68 17.15 6.64
N PRO A 174 -7.87 18.23 6.73
CA PRO A 174 -6.62 18.33 5.99
C PRO A 174 -5.52 17.47 6.65
N LYS A 175 -4.55 17.03 5.84
CA LYS A 175 -3.31 16.46 6.36
C LYS A 175 -2.55 17.46 7.23
N SER A 176 -1.74 16.93 8.13
CA SER A 176 -0.84 17.73 8.97
C SER A 176 0.12 18.62 8.16
N THR A 177 0.44 18.22 6.93
CA THR A 177 1.25 18.99 5.96
C THR A 177 0.43 19.95 5.09
N GLY A 178 -0.90 20.01 5.31
CA GLY A 178 -1.84 20.88 4.59
C GLY A 178 -2.50 20.18 3.39
N GLY A 179 -3.69 20.68 3.04
CA GLY A 179 -4.52 20.14 1.97
C GLY A 179 -5.38 18.95 2.40
N SER A 180 -6.67 18.98 2.01
CA SER A 180 -7.66 17.93 2.34
C SER A 180 -7.75 16.84 1.26
N THR A 181 -6.98 16.94 0.18
CA THR A 181 -6.97 15.95 -0.90
C THR A 181 -5.56 15.52 -1.27
N ALA A 182 -5.43 14.27 -1.69
CA ALA A 182 -4.20 13.68 -2.22
C ALA A 182 -4.40 13.14 -3.63
N ALA A 183 -3.32 12.82 -4.35
CA ALA A 183 -3.42 12.04 -5.58
C ALA A 183 -4.05 10.67 -5.28
N GLY A 184 -4.92 10.19 -6.17
CA GLY A 184 -5.56 8.89 -6.02
C GLY A 184 -4.54 7.75 -5.92
N ALA A 185 -3.49 7.81 -6.74
CA ALA A 185 -2.27 7.01 -6.61
C ALA A 185 -1.12 7.78 -7.29
N THR A 186 0.08 7.73 -6.72
CA THR A 186 1.27 8.33 -7.33
C THR A 186 1.99 7.35 -8.25
N THR A 187 2.90 7.84 -9.08
CA THR A 187 3.73 6.99 -9.97
C THR A 187 4.87 6.30 -9.23
N GLY A 188 5.20 6.76 -8.01
CA GLY A 188 6.37 6.31 -7.26
C GLY A 188 7.66 7.00 -7.69
N MET A 189 8.75 6.61 -7.03
CA MET A 189 10.11 7.06 -7.37
C MET A 189 10.70 6.19 -8.50
N THR A 190 11.90 6.50 -8.90
CA THR A 190 12.71 5.70 -9.82
C THR A 190 14.04 5.39 -9.16
N PHE A 191 14.45 4.13 -9.18
CA PHE A 191 15.76 3.71 -8.70
C PHE A 191 16.89 4.34 -9.53
N TYR A 192 18.09 4.40 -9.00
CA TYR A 192 19.22 5.02 -9.70
C TYR A 192 19.66 4.26 -10.97
N ASP A 193 19.29 3.01 -11.13
CA ASP A 193 19.50 2.24 -12.36
C ASP A 193 18.42 2.49 -13.43
N GLY A 194 17.40 3.30 -13.11
CA GLY A 194 16.29 3.64 -14.01
C GLY A 194 15.04 2.77 -13.83
N THR A 195 15.05 1.79 -12.94
CA THR A 195 13.88 0.92 -12.69
C THR A 195 12.78 1.69 -11.97
N PRO A 196 11.52 1.68 -12.43
CA PRO A 196 10.41 2.30 -11.72
C PRO A 196 10.08 1.56 -10.41
N GLU A 197 9.76 2.29 -9.34
CA GLU A 197 9.34 1.69 -8.07
C GLU A 197 8.14 0.76 -8.23
N SER A 198 7.17 1.14 -9.06
CA SER A 198 5.97 0.31 -9.31
C SER A 198 6.30 -1.08 -9.88
N GLU A 199 7.41 -1.25 -10.58
CA GLU A 199 7.88 -2.55 -11.08
C GLU A 199 8.49 -3.38 -9.96
N VAL A 200 9.31 -2.77 -9.10
CA VAL A 200 9.97 -3.46 -7.98
C VAL A 200 8.95 -3.84 -6.90
N THR A 201 8.01 -2.96 -6.56
CA THR A 201 6.94 -3.26 -5.61
C THR A 201 6.06 -4.41 -6.08
N PHE A 202 5.80 -4.52 -7.38
CA PHE A 202 5.03 -5.63 -7.93
C PHE A 202 5.78 -6.97 -7.84
N ARG A 203 7.07 -7.00 -8.20
CA ARG A 203 7.91 -8.19 -8.02
C ARG A 203 7.98 -8.62 -6.55
N MET A 204 8.20 -7.66 -5.64
CA MET A 204 8.23 -7.90 -4.20
C MET A 204 6.91 -8.52 -3.70
N ALA A 205 5.78 -7.96 -4.12
CA ALA A 205 4.46 -8.47 -3.76
C ALA A 205 4.23 -9.90 -4.25
N GLN A 206 4.68 -10.24 -5.45
CA GLN A 206 4.57 -11.60 -6.00
C GLN A 206 5.40 -12.60 -5.18
N ILE A 207 6.62 -12.24 -4.80
CA ILE A 207 7.49 -13.09 -3.96
C ILE A 207 6.84 -13.28 -2.57
N LEU A 208 6.38 -12.19 -1.95
CA LEU A 208 5.72 -12.26 -0.64
C LEU A 208 4.44 -13.09 -0.69
N ARG A 209 3.60 -12.94 -1.74
CA ARG A 209 2.43 -13.80 -1.96
C ARG A 209 2.80 -15.27 -1.91
N ASP A 210 3.81 -15.68 -2.66
CA ASP A 210 4.18 -17.08 -2.76
C ASP A 210 4.72 -17.63 -1.43
N ARG A 211 5.48 -16.81 -0.68
CA ARG A 211 5.91 -17.15 0.69
C ARG A 211 4.72 -17.33 1.64
N LEU A 212 3.75 -16.41 1.62
CA LEU A 212 2.55 -16.46 2.44
C LEU A 212 1.70 -17.69 2.14
N LEU A 213 1.44 -17.95 0.85
CA LEU A 213 0.69 -19.14 0.41
C LEU A 213 1.36 -20.44 0.86
N SER A 214 2.70 -20.53 0.76
CA SER A 214 3.47 -21.71 1.20
C SER A 214 3.36 -21.98 2.70
N GLN A 215 3.06 -20.93 3.49
CA GLN A 215 2.89 -21.02 4.94
C GLN A 215 1.42 -21.14 5.37
N GLY A 216 0.49 -21.29 4.42
CA GLY A 216 -0.92 -21.50 4.69
C GLY A 216 -1.73 -20.22 4.96
N TYR A 217 -1.19 -19.05 4.68
CA TYR A 217 -1.96 -17.80 4.64
C TYR A 217 -2.68 -17.69 3.30
N ASP A 218 -3.90 -17.20 3.31
CA ASP A 218 -4.54 -16.70 2.10
C ASP A 218 -4.03 -15.30 1.79
N VAL A 219 -3.96 -14.93 0.52
CA VAL A 219 -3.37 -13.66 0.10
C VAL A 219 -4.31 -12.89 -0.80
N LEU A 220 -4.65 -11.68 -0.38
CA LEU A 220 -5.33 -10.70 -1.21
C LEU A 220 -4.29 -9.81 -1.89
N MET A 221 -3.95 -10.13 -3.15
CA MET A 221 -3.14 -9.27 -3.99
C MET A 221 -3.96 -8.05 -4.42
N VAL A 222 -3.70 -6.89 -3.82
CA VAL A 222 -4.45 -5.65 -4.13
C VAL A 222 -4.12 -5.14 -5.52
N ARG A 223 -2.89 -5.36 -5.97
CA ARG A 223 -2.45 -5.17 -7.34
C ARG A 223 -1.73 -6.43 -7.81
N ASP A 224 -2.33 -7.12 -8.78
CA ASP A 224 -1.81 -8.36 -9.35
C ASP A 224 -1.49 -8.25 -10.85
N ASP A 225 -1.27 -7.03 -11.31
CA ASP A 225 -0.81 -6.70 -12.66
C ASP A 225 0.07 -5.44 -12.62
N ALA A 226 0.71 -5.11 -13.74
CA ALA A 226 1.49 -3.89 -13.91
C ALA A 226 0.65 -2.62 -13.65
N ASP A 227 -0.62 -2.65 -14.05
CA ASP A 227 -1.60 -1.58 -13.81
C ASP A 227 -2.89 -2.17 -13.20
N VAL A 228 -3.39 -1.54 -12.14
CA VAL A 228 -4.71 -1.82 -11.60
C VAL A 228 -5.49 -0.52 -11.46
N GLN A 229 -6.73 -0.49 -11.94
CA GLN A 229 -7.59 0.68 -11.84
C GLN A 229 -8.29 0.76 -10.48
N LEU A 230 -7.45 0.89 -9.44
CA LEU A 230 -7.82 1.08 -8.03
C LEU A 230 -6.95 2.19 -7.44
N ASP A 231 -7.55 3.28 -6.96
CA ASP A 231 -6.85 4.28 -6.18
C ASP A 231 -6.58 3.81 -4.74
N ASN A 232 -5.82 4.60 -3.98
CA ASN A 232 -5.45 4.26 -2.61
C ASN A 232 -6.64 4.04 -1.68
N VAL A 233 -7.76 4.77 -1.89
CA VAL A 233 -8.99 4.58 -1.12
C VAL A 233 -9.65 3.26 -1.49
N ALA A 234 -9.81 2.97 -2.80
CA ALA A 234 -10.39 1.70 -3.25
C ALA A 234 -9.60 0.49 -2.75
N ARG A 235 -8.26 0.54 -2.83
CA ARG A 235 -7.37 -0.50 -2.32
C ARG A 235 -7.59 -0.75 -0.83
N THR A 236 -7.68 0.31 -0.04
CA THR A 236 -7.91 0.22 1.40
C THR A 236 -9.30 -0.32 1.71
N VAL A 237 -10.34 0.17 1.03
CA VAL A 237 -11.73 -0.30 1.22
C VAL A 237 -11.88 -1.79 0.90
N ILE A 238 -11.25 -2.26 -0.16
CA ILE A 238 -11.24 -3.71 -0.49
C ILE A 238 -10.57 -4.50 0.64
N CYS A 239 -9.40 -4.08 1.12
CA CYS A 239 -8.71 -4.75 2.22
C CYS A 239 -9.54 -4.75 3.51
N ASN A 240 -10.15 -3.62 3.90
CA ASN A 240 -11.00 -3.50 5.08
C ASN A 240 -12.14 -4.53 5.13
N ASN A 241 -12.62 -4.97 3.97
CA ASN A 241 -13.77 -5.88 3.88
C ASN A 241 -13.40 -7.34 3.59
N VAL A 242 -12.14 -7.62 3.24
CA VAL A 242 -11.73 -8.95 2.77
C VAL A 242 -10.54 -9.51 3.54
N ALA A 243 -9.62 -8.67 4.01
CA ALA A 243 -8.38 -9.09 4.64
C ALA A 243 -8.39 -8.93 6.17
N ASP A 244 -7.49 -9.64 6.85
CA ASP A 244 -7.27 -9.55 8.30
C ASP A 244 -6.18 -8.52 8.65
N CYS A 245 -5.29 -8.22 7.71
CA CYS A 245 -4.36 -7.09 7.74
C CYS A 245 -4.02 -6.64 6.33
N HIS A 246 -3.45 -5.42 6.20
CA HIS A 246 -3.08 -4.81 4.93
C HIS A 246 -1.65 -4.27 5.01
N ILE A 247 -0.80 -4.72 4.10
CA ILE A 247 0.62 -4.34 4.02
C ILE A 247 0.87 -3.70 2.66
N SER A 248 1.23 -2.42 2.64
CA SER A 248 1.70 -1.72 1.44
C SER A 248 3.22 -1.81 1.36
N LEU A 249 3.74 -2.05 0.16
CA LEU A 249 5.16 -2.22 -0.12
C LEU A 249 5.66 -1.05 -0.96
N HIS A 250 6.67 -0.34 -0.46
CA HIS A 250 7.24 0.86 -1.04
C HIS A 250 8.75 0.94 -0.89
N TRP A 251 9.38 1.90 -1.58
CA TRP A 251 10.76 2.37 -1.41
C TRP A 251 10.77 3.89 -1.33
N ASP A 252 11.42 4.44 -0.31
CA ASP A 252 11.42 5.87 -0.01
C ASP A 252 12.14 6.72 -1.08
N GLY A 253 11.47 7.73 -1.58
CA GLY A 253 11.98 8.70 -2.53
C GLY A 253 12.75 9.86 -1.86
N ASP A 254 13.66 9.59 -0.95
CA ASP A 254 14.37 10.57 -0.12
C ASP A 254 15.54 11.29 -0.81
N GLY A 255 15.93 10.82 -2.01
CA GLY A 255 17.04 11.38 -2.79
C GLY A 255 18.44 11.10 -2.24
N LEU A 256 18.59 10.20 -1.26
CA LEU A 256 19.90 9.83 -0.71
C LEU A 256 20.66 8.92 -1.68
N SER A 257 21.97 9.10 -1.77
CA SER A 257 22.87 8.32 -2.62
C SER A 257 23.41 7.04 -1.95
N TYR A 258 22.84 6.62 -0.86
CA TYR A 258 23.18 5.41 -0.12
C TYR A 258 21.92 4.72 0.37
N ASP A 259 22.00 3.41 0.54
CA ASP A 259 20.88 2.64 1.10
C ASP A 259 20.50 3.12 2.49
N LYS A 260 19.27 3.57 2.65
CA LYS A 260 18.73 4.08 3.92
C LYS A 260 18.41 2.95 4.90
N GLY A 261 17.97 1.80 4.40
CA GLY A 261 17.44 0.70 5.16
C GLY A 261 15.91 0.74 5.30
N CYS A 262 15.36 -0.36 5.81
CA CYS A 262 13.92 -0.57 5.94
C CYS A 262 13.33 0.16 7.16
N PHE A 263 12.08 0.61 7.04
CA PHE A 263 11.28 1.14 8.15
C PHE A 263 9.79 1.05 7.81
N TYR A 264 8.93 1.26 8.80
CA TYR A 264 7.50 1.38 8.55
C TYR A 264 7.00 2.80 8.82
N ILE A 265 5.90 3.16 8.18
CA ILE A 265 5.23 4.43 8.42
C ILE A 265 4.31 4.28 9.63
N ALA A 266 4.73 4.88 10.75
CA ALA A 266 3.98 4.92 11.99
C ALA A 266 2.84 5.96 11.92
N VAL A 267 1.77 5.71 12.65
CA VAL A 267 0.66 6.64 12.77
C VAL A 267 1.09 7.90 13.53
N PRO A 268 1.04 9.09 12.92
CA PRO A 268 1.39 10.33 13.60
C PRO A 268 0.34 10.74 14.64
N ASP A 269 0.75 11.43 15.70
CA ASP A 269 -0.17 11.88 16.75
C ASP A 269 -1.32 12.74 16.23
N ALA A 270 -1.10 13.45 15.14
CA ALA A 270 -2.09 14.35 14.55
C ALA A 270 -3.40 13.67 14.10
N ILE A 271 -3.37 12.37 13.80
CA ILE A 271 -4.55 11.62 13.32
C ILE A 271 -4.99 10.51 14.28
N LYS A 272 -4.33 10.35 15.43
CA LYS A 272 -4.69 9.28 16.40
C LYS A 272 -6.05 9.44 17.04
N ASP A 273 -6.60 10.65 17.06
CA ASP A 273 -7.94 10.93 17.60
C ASP A 273 -9.04 10.92 16.51
N MET A 274 -8.68 10.68 15.23
CA MET A 274 -9.60 10.62 14.10
C MET A 274 -10.06 9.18 13.84
N GLU A 275 -11.35 8.92 13.74
CA GLU A 275 -11.84 7.59 13.30
C GLU A 275 -11.65 7.39 11.78
N PRO A 276 -11.32 6.17 11.36
CA PRO A 276 -11.18 4.92 12.13
C PRO A 276 -9.82 4.73 12.82
N VAL A 277 -8.87 5.63 12.61
CA VAL A 277 -7.49 5.54 13.16
C VAL A 277 -7.50 5.46 14.68
N ALA A 278 -8.36 6.23 15.36
CA ALA A 278 -8.46 6.26 16.84
C ALA A 278 -8.67 4.86 17.43
N THR A 279 -9.46 4.03 16.76
CA THR A 279 -9.73 2.66 17.19
C THR A 279 -8.59 1.69 16.82
N HIS A 280 -7.79 1.97 15.77
CA HIS A 280 -6.90 0.96 15.17
C HIS A 280 -5.40 1.29 15.22
N TRP A 281 -4.97 2.52 15.56
CA TRP A 281 -3.57 2.95 15.43
C TRP A 281 -2.57 2.08 16.19
N GLN A 282 -2.93 1.49 17.35
CA GLN A 282 -2.05 0.59 18.09
C GLN A 282 -1.75 -0.69 17.30
N GLN A 283 -2.77 -1.22 16.61
CA GLN A 283 -2.62 -2.41 15.77
C GLN A 283 -1.82 -2.10 14.51
N HIS A 284 -1.99 -0.92 13.91
CA HIS A 284 -1.18 -0.43 12.80
C HIS A 284 0.30 -0.42 13.18
N ASN A 285 0.64 0.25 14.28
CA ASN A 285 2.02 0.34 14.74
C ASN A 285 2.58 -1.02 15.22
N ALA A 286 1.76 -1.88 15.81
CA ALA A 286 2.18 -3.21 16.24
C ALA A 286 2.54 -4.11 15.04
N LEU A 287 1.74 -4.06 13.96
CA LEU A 287 2.05 -4.77 12.72
C LEU A 287 3.37 -4.27 12.13
N GLY A 288 3.54 -2.94 11.98
CA GLY A 288 4.76 -2.35 11.45
C GLY A 288 6.01 -2.71 12.25
N ALA A 289 5.93 -2.62 13.57
CA ALA A 289 7.04 -3.01 14.46
C ALA A 289 7.40 -4.48 14.32
N SER A 290 6.40 -5.37 14.21
CA SER A 290 6.63 -6.80 14.00
C SER A 290 7.33 -7.08 12.68
N LEU A 291 6.92 -6.42 11.59
CA LEU A 291 7.55 -6.58 10.27
C LEU A 291 8.99 -6.08 10.24
N VAL A 292 9.26 -4.92 10.84
CA VAL A 292 10.63 -4.36 10.92
C VAL A 292 11.53 -5.26 11.76
N ASN A 293 11.04 -5.82 12.86
CA ASN A 293 11.80 -6.79 13.64
C ASN A 293 12.15 -8.02 12.80
N GLY A 294 11.19 -8.59 12.07
CA GLY A 294 11.43 -9.71 11.18
C GLY A 294 12.45 -9.41 10.07
N LEU A 295 12.40 -8.20 9.49
CA LEU A 295 13.42 -7.74 8.52
C LEU A 295 14.81 -7.67 9.18
N GLY A 296 14.91 -7.16 10.41
CA GLY A 296 16.15 -7.15 11.18
C GLY A 296 16.67 -8.55 11.47
N ASP A 297 15.79 -9.50 11.80
CA ASP A 297 16.15 -10.90 12.11
C ASP A 297 16.77 -11.61 10.90
N VAL A 298 16.44 -11.24 9.67
CA VAL A 298 17.07 -11.77 8.45
C VAL A 298 18.25 -10.92 7.97
N GLY A 299 18.69 -9.96 8.78
CA GLY A 299 19.89 -9.16 8.49
C GLY A 299 19.66 -7.95 7.56
N MET A 300 18.41 -7.59 7.28
CA MET A 300 18.14 -6.35 6.54
C MET A 300 18.55 -5.14 7.36
N LYS A 301 19.09 -4.12 6.69
CA LYS A 301 19.40 -2.84 7.34
C LYS A 301 18.12 -2.13 7.75
N ILE A 302 18.07 -1.69 9.01
CA ILE A 302 16.93 -0.96 9.55
C ILE A 302 17.31 0.53 9.70
N HIS A 303 16.43 1.42 9.22
CA HIS A 303 16.60 2.85 9.37
C HIS A 303 16.23 3.33 10.76
N GLY A 304 17.17 3.99 11.44
CA GLY A 304 16.89 4.63 12.75
C GLY A 304 16.31 3.67 13.78
N SER A 305 15.14 4.00 14.32
CA SER A 305 14.36 3.13 15.22
C SER A 305 13.41 2.16 14.51
N GLY A 306 13.46 2.11 13.19
CA GLY A 306 12.59 1.25 12.37
C GLY A 306 11.25 1.89 12.01
N SER A 307 11.01 3.17 12.36
CA SER A 307 9.76 3.84 12.03
C SER A 307 9.92 5.32 11.77
N MET A 308 9.03 5.86 10.93
CA MET A 308 8.82 7.30 10.69
C MET A 308 7.33 7.61 10.73
N ALA A 309 6.94 8.69 11.42
CA ALA A 309 5.53 9.07 11.52
C ALA A 309 5.14 9.95 10.33
N ILE A 310 4.25 9.45 9.46
CA ILE A 310 3.76 10.18 8.28
C ILE A 310 2.25 9.99 8.18
N ASP A 311 1.56 11.08 7.83
CA ASP A 311 0.13 11.10 7.63
C ASP A 311 -0.23 10.58 6.22
N LEU A 312 -0.65 9.32 6.13
CA LEU A 312 -1.00 8.65 4.88
C LEU A 312 -2.51 8.45 4.73
N THR A 313 -3.01 8.62 3.51
CA THR A 313 -4.42 8.39 3.17
C THR A 313 -4.84 6.95 3.48
N GLN A 314 -4.05 5.95 3.12
CA GLN A 314 -4.42 4.55 3.38
C GLN A 314 -4.50 4.24 4.88
N THR A 315 -3.60 4.78 5.70
CA THR A 315 -3.70 4.69 7.17
C THR A 315 -5.02 5.28 7.67
N SER A 316 -5.41 6.44 7.14
CA SER A 316 -6.59 7.19 7.58
C SER A 316 -7.91 6.47 7.29
N TYR A 317 -7.96 5.63 6.27
CA TYR A 317 -9.15 4.86 5.87
C TYR A 317 -9.16 3.43 6.40
N SER A 318 -8.07 2.95 7.02
CA SER A 318 -7.96 1.54 7.42
C SER A 318 -8.72 1.22 8.69
N THR A 319 -9.62 0.23 8.61
CA THR A 319 -10.41 -0.33 9.73
C THR A 319 -9.89 -1.69 10.20
N ILE A 320 -8.78 -2.14 9.63
CA ILE A 320 -8.01 -3.34 10.00
C ILE A 320 -6.55 -2.95 10.23
N PRO A 321 -5.71 -3.78 10.85
CA PRO A 321 -4.27 -3.51 10.95
C PRO A 321 -3.68 -3.21 9.58
N TYR A 322 -3.12 -2.01 9.41
CA TYR A 322 -2.51 -1.53 8.18
C TYR A 322 -1.11 -1.00 8.44
N VAL A 323 -0.22 -1.23 7.50
CA VAL A 323 1.10 -0.61 7.51
C VAL A 323 1.61 -0.35 6.10
N ASP A 324 2.28 0.77 5.94
CA ASP A 324 3.12 1.10 4.79
C ASP A 324 4.56 0.80 5.16
N MET A 325 5.21 -0.05 4.37
CA MET A 325 6.59 -0.49 4.55
C MET A 325 7.48 0.15 3.51
N GLU A 326 8.46 0.91 3.95
CA GLU A 326 9.55 1.40 3.12
C GLU A 326 10.71 0.39 3.23
N LEU A 327 10.92 -0.38 2.16
CA LEU A 327 11.86 -1.52 2.14
C LEU A 327 13.29 -1.10 1.76
N GLY A 328 13.52 0.19 1.67
CA GLY A 328 14.76 0.85 1.31
C GLY A 328 14.51 2.21 0.68
N ASN A 329 15.36 2.61 -0.24
CA ASN A 329 15.23 3.84 -1.04
C ASN A 329 15.77 3.65 -2.46
N ALA A 330 15.89 4.74 -3.23
CA ALA A 330 16.40 4.70 -4.61
C ALA A 330 17.81 4.10 -4.79
N SER A 331 18.59 4.01 -3.71
CA SER A 331 19.95 3.43 -3.68
C SER A 331 20.01 1.99 -3.21
N SER A 332 18.88 1.42 -2.76
CA SER A 332 18.87 0.07 -2.20
C SER A 332 18.95 -0.98 -3.29
N ASP A 333 19.58 -2.11 -2.99
CA ASP A 333 19.56 -3.28 -3.86
C ASP A 333 18.14 -3.85 -3.94
N HIS A 334 17.71 -4.15 -5.15
CA HIS A 334 16.41 -4.75 -5.46
C HIS A 334 16.54 -5.97 -6.39
N SER A 335 17.70 -6.65 -6.32
CA SER A 335 17.89 -7.95 -6.94
C SER A 335 16.91 -8.99 -6.41
N ASP A 336 16.68 -10.05 -7.18
CA ASP A 336 15.78 -11.14 -6.75
C ASP A 336 16.23 -11.75 -5.42
N GLU A 337 17.53 -11.90 -5.18
CA GLU A 337 18.06 -12.40 -3.91
C GLU A 337 17.69 -11.49 -2.74
N THR A 338 17.84 -10.17 -2.91
CA THR A 338 17.46 -9.20 -1.87
C THR A 338 15.95 -9.17 -1.65
N LEU A 339 15.13 -9.21 -2.71
CA LEU A 339 13.67 -9.25 -2.58
C LEU A 339 13.19 -10.53 -1.89
N GLU A 340 13.81 -11.68 -2.18
CA GLU A 340 13.52 -12.93 -1.49
C GLU A 340 13.88 -12.86 0.01
N ASN A 341 15.03 -12.24 0.36
CA ASN A 341 15.41 -12.04 1.75
C ASN A 341 14.46 -11.09 2.49
N ILE A 342 14.01 -10.03 1.84
CA ILE A 342 12.98 -9.12 2.36
C ILE A 342 11.68 -9.90 2.60
N ALA A 343 11.25 -10.75 1.66
CA ALA A 343 10.05 -11.57 1.83
C ALA A 343 10.14 -12.52 3.03
N ASP A 344 11.29 -13.14 3.23
CA ASP A 344 11.54 -13.99 4.39
C ASP A 344 11.44 -13.21 5.70
N GLY A 345 12.00 -11.98 5.75
CA GLY A 345 11.88 -11.08 6.92
C GLY A 345 10.43 -10.65 7.19
N LEU A 346 9.70 -10.26 6.14
CA LEU A 346 8.27 -9.94 6.28
C LEU A 346 7.46 -11.15 6.77
N MET A 347 7.78 -12.37 6.30
CA MET A 347 7.16 -13.60 6.80
C MET A 347 7.42 -13.84 8.27
N VAL A 348 8.67 -13.65 8.74
CA VAL A 348 9.02 -13.75 10.17
C VAL A 348 8.17 -12.77 10.97
N GLY A 349 8.07 -11.52 10.51
CA GLY A 349 7.26 -10.50 11.16
C GLY A 349 5.76 -10.82 11.17
N ILE A 350 5.20 -11.32 10.07
CA ILE A 350 3.78 -11.73 9.98
C ILE A 350 3.50 -12.89 10.93
N ASN A 351 4.35 -13.93 10.93
CA ASN A 351 4.22 -15.04 11.85
C ASN A 351 4.24 -14.57 13.30
N ALA A 352 5.20 -13.73 13.68
CA ALA A 352 5.29 -13.17 15.04
C ALA A 352 4.05 -12.35 15.42
N TYR A 353 3.51 -11.55 14.49
CA TYR A 353 2.31 -10.75 14.72
C TYR A 353 1.08 -11.61 15.03
N TYR A 354 0.92 -12.75 14.34
CA TYR A 354 -0.20 -13.68 14.53
C TYR A 354 0.09 -14.79 15.53
N GLY A 355 1.30 -14.87 16.10
CA GLY A 355 1.66 -15.84 17.15
C GLY A 355 2.00 -17.26 16.63
N TYR A 356 2.59 -17.33 15.45
CA TYR A 356 3.10 -18.58 14.83
C TYR A 356 4.61 -18.72 14.94
#